data_71f71b7b80f30a8ce6ada227e492e416
#
_entry.id   71f71b7b80f30a8ce6ada227e492e416
#
_cell.length_a   1.000
_cell.length_b   1.000
_cell.length_c   1.000
_cell.angle_alpha   90.00
_cell.angle_beta   90.00
_cell.angle_gamma   90.00
#
_symmetry.space_group_name_H-M   'P 1'
#
loop_
_entity.id
_entity.type
_entity.pdbx_description
1 polymer ?
#
loop_
_entity_poly.entity_id
_entity_poly.type
_entity_poly.pdbx_seq_one_letter_code
_entity_poly.pdbx_strand_id
1 'polypeptide(L)'
;MKNALLIDLGGTNIRHAFFLENTLSYISKKKISDKDFIPYLSKLLKEKKEDIDYLVVAAAGPNDKKSIKLTNRELIIDAAELETRLNLKKCLLLNDWEAVAHALNQLHQKSFLTIKEGSPSNKNTLLIGPGTGLGVALIVDDQIIPTEFGNVLSPTARMLDNFKLSGSKKFSSL
;
A
#
# COMPACT_ATOMS: atom_id res chain seq x y z
N MET A 1 4.25 18.63 -16.53
CA MET A 1 4.09 17.24 -16.05
C MET A 1 4.19 17.24 -14.53
N LYS A 2 3.60 16.27 -13.86
CA LYS A 2 3.58 16.23 -12.38
C LYS A 2 4.68 15.26 -11.91
N ASN A 3 5.72 15.79 -11.27
CA ASN A 3 6.75 14.97 -10.65
C ASN A 3 6.32 14.53 -9.26
N ALA A 4 6.55 13.27 -8.92
CA ALA A 4 6.12 12.69 -7.67
C ALA A 4 7.22 11.83 -7.02
N LEU A 5 7.26 11.87 -5.71
CA LEU A 5 7.94 10.88 -4.89
C LEU A 5 6.90 9.82 -4.47
N LEU A 6 7.22 8.56 -4.72
CA LEU A 6 6.37 7.41 -4.41
C LEU A 6 7.01 6.64 -3.26
N ILE A 7 6.22 6.33 -2.24
CA ILE A 7 6.65 5.62 -1.03
C ILE A 7 5.77 4.39 -0.83
N ASP A 8 6.40 3.24 -0.61
CA ASP A 8 5.77 2.04 -0.05
C ASP A 8 6.37 1.79 1.34
N LEU A 9 5.58 2.00 2.38
CA LEU A 9 5.98 1.91 3.77
C LEU A 9 5.41 0.65 4.41
N GLY A 10 6.24 -0.38 4.51
CA GLY A 10 5.91 -1.59 5.26
C GLY A 10 6.30 -1.52 6.73
N GLY A 11 6.04 -2.58 7.47
CA GLY A 11 6.33 -2.66 8.91
C GLY A 11 7.80 -2.46 9.29
N THR A 12 8.74 -2.78 8.42
CA THR A 12 10.19 -2.68 8.70
C THR A 12 10.95 -1.87 7.66
N ASN A 13 10.46 -1.87 6.44
CA ASN A 13 11.17 -1.30 5.30
C ASN A 13 10.35 -0.20 4.66
N ILE A 14 11.06 0.77 4.11
CA ILE A 14 10.53 1.75 3.17
C ILE A 14 11.11 1.46 1.79
N ARG A 15 10.27 1.50 0.78
CA ARG A 15 10.69 1.57 -0.61
C ARG A 15 10.32 2.93 -1.16
N HIS A 16 11.16 3.48 -2.00
CA HIS A 16 10.84 4.71 -2.70
C HIS A 16 11.21 4.63 -4.16
N ALA A 17 10.48 5.40 -4.96
CA ALA A 17 10.75 5.64 -6.36
C ALA A 17 10.39 7.07 -6.72
N PHE A 18 10.98 7.59 -7.77
CA PHE A 18 10.60 8.87 -8.34
C PHE A 18 9.85 8.64 -9.65
N PHE A 19 8.75 9.35 -9.81
CA PHE A 19 8.02 9.44 -11.06
C PHE A 19 8.28 10.81 -11.66
N LEU A 20 9.11 10.85 -12.70
CA LEU A 20 9.59 12.07 -13.35
C LEU A 20 9.35 11.94 -14.85
N GLU A 21 8.73 12.93 -15.46
CA GLU A 21 8.50 12.96 -16.90
C GLU A 21 7.86 11.67 -17.45
N ASN A 22 6.87 11.13 -16.76
CA ASN A 22 6.19 9.87 -17.06
C ASN A 22 7.09 8.60 -16.96
N THR A 23 8.24 8.72 -16.33
CA THR A 23 9.17 7.60 -16.14
C THR A 23 9.36 7.31 -14.66
N LEU A 24 9.29 6.04 -14.30
CA LEU A 24 9.62 5.56 -12.94
C LEU A 24 11.12 5.31 -12.86
N SER A 25 11.79 5.92 -11.89
CA SER A 25 13.23 5.82 -11.75
C SER A 25 13.66 5.74 -10.28
N TYR A 26 14.89 5.24 -10.05
CA TYR A 26 15.53 5.21 -8.74
C TYR A 26 14.72 4.45 -7.67
N ILE A 27 14.41 3.19 -7.94
CA ILE A 27 13.76 2.32 -6.97
C ILE A 27 14.79 1.87 -5.93
N SER A 28 14.52 2.13 -4.68
CA SER A 28 15.40 1.76 -3.56
C SER A 28 14.59 1.20 -2.40
N LYS A 29 15.23 0.36 -1.58
CA LYS A 29 14.66 -0.23 -0.36
C LYS A 29 15.60 -0.01 0.81
N LYS A 30 15.08 0.44 1.95
CA LYS A 30 15.84 0.73 3.17
C LYS A 30 15.04 0.38 4.42
N LYS A 31 15.74 0.00 5.50
CA LYS A 31 15.16 -0.02 6.85
C LYS A 31 15.10 1.38 7.42
N ILE A 32 14.01 1.72 8.10
CA ILE A 32 13.79 3.05 8.66
C ILE A 32 13.04 2.94 9.99
N SER A 33 13.40 3.79 10.95
CA SER A 33 12.63 3.98 12.18
C SER A 33 11.55 5.05 11.99
N ASP A 34 10.54 5.07 12.87
CA ASP A 34 9.42 6.02 12.78
C ASP A 34 9.88 7.48 12.84
N LYS A 35 10.81 7.79 13.76
CA LYS A 35 11.37 9.12 13.91
C LYS A 35 12.17 9.62 12.71
N ASP A 36 12.69 8.71 11.90
CA ASP A 36 13.49 9.04 10.73
C ASP A 36 12.65 9.20 9.45
N PHE A 37 11.35 8.95 9.50
CA PHE A 37 10.49 8.95 8.31
C PHE A 37 10.49 10.31 7.59
N ILE A 38 10.11 11.40 8.29
CA ILE A 38 10.07 12.73 7.67
C ILE A 38 11.48 13.25 7.32
N PRO A 39 12.51 13.12 8.19
CA PRO A 39 13.89 13.44 7.82
C PRO A 39 14.37 12.72 6.56
N TYR A 40 13.99 11.45 6.40
CA TYR A 40 14.34 10.67 5.22
C TYR A 40 13.67 11.23 3.95
N LEU A 41 12.37 11.51 3.98
CA LEU A 41 11.66 12.13 2.85
C LEU A 41 12.26 13.48 2.48
N SER A 42 12.54 14.33 3.47
CA SER A 42 13.18 15.63 3.26
C SER A 42 14.57 15.49 2.59
N LYS A 43 15.36 14.49 2.99
CA LYS A 43 16.63 14.19 2.33
C LYS A 43 16.45 13.80 0.87
N LEU A 44 15.51 12.87 0.59
CA LEU A 44 15.23 12.43 -0.79
C LEU A 44 14.84 13.59 -1.71
N LEU A 45 13.98 14.48 -1.22
CA LEU A 45 13.53 15.65 -1.99
C LEU A 45 14.67 16.63 -2.25
N LYS A 46 15.57 16.85 -1.27
CA LYS A 46 16.73 17.75 -1.41
C LYS A 46 17.81 17.21 -2.37
N GLU A 47 17.93 15.89 -2.50
CA GLU A 47 18.91 15.25 -3.37
C GLU A 47 18.53 15.31 -4.85
N LYS A 48 17.28 15.71 -5.16
CA LYS A 48 16.79 15.85 -6.52
C LYS A 48 16.92 17.29 -7.01
N LYS A 49 17.28 17.45 -8.28
CA LYS A 49 17.32 18.76 -8.96
C LYS A 49 15.95 19.17 -9.47
N GLU A 50 15.10 18.18 -9.77
CA GLU A 50 13.77 18.37 -10.28
C GLU A 50 12.81 18.74 -9.13
N ASP A 51 11.93 19.69 -9.38
CA ASP A 51 10.87 20.06 -8.43
C ASP A 51 9.88 18.91 -8.28
N ILE A 52 9.78 18.39 -7.08
CA ILE A 52 8.84 17.33 -6.70
C ILE A 52 7.68 17.97 -5.95
N ASP A 53 6.54 18.05 -6.61
CA ASP A 53 5.33 18.69 -6.06
C ASP A 53 4.39 17.71 -5.33
N TYR A 54 4.50 16.42 -5.66
CA TYR A 54 3.56 15.39 -5.23
C TYR A 54 4.27 14.30 -4.45
N LEU A 55 3.60 13.84 -3.39
CA LEU A 55 4.00 12.66 -2.62
C LEU A 55 2.85 11.67 -2.62
N VAL A 56 3.14 10.40 -2.90
CA VAL A 56 2.19 9.30 -2.71
C VAL A 56 2.78 8.34 -1.70
N VAL A 57 2.05 8.06 -0.63
CA VAL A 57 2.47 7.11 0.40
C VAL A 57 1.46 5.97 0.45
N ALA A 58 1.91 4.76 0.14
CA ALA A 58 1.18 3.52 0.39
C ALA A 58 1.68 2.92 1.70
N ALA A 59 0.77 2.59 2.62
CA ALA A 59 1.12 2.00 3.90
C ALA A 59 0.03 1.06 4.41
N ALA A 60 0.43 0.01 5.13
CA ALA A 60 -0.52 -0.92 5.76
C ALA A 60 -1.17 -0.27 6.99
N GLY A 61 -2.48 -0.10 6.95
CA GLY A 61 -3.28 0.45 8.04
C GLY A 61 -4.54 1.16 7.59
N PRO A 62 -5.45 1.41 8.54
CA PRO A 62 -6.65 2.19 8.29
C PRO A 62 -6.32 3.57 7.74
N ASN A 63 -6.98 3.94 6.66
CA ASN A 63 -6.79 5.18 5.92
C ASN A 63 -8.11 5.94 5.78
N ASP A 64 -8.19 7.14 6.30
CA ASP A 64 -9.31 8.07 6.12
C ASP A 64 -9.05 9.12 5.03
N LYS A 65 -8.04 8.91 4.19
CA LYS A 65 -7.52 9.83 3.15
C LYS A 65 -6.83 11.09 3.68
N LYS A 66 -6.91 11.38 4.97
CA LYS A 66 -6.20 12.48 5.64
C LYS A 66 -5.02 11.95 6.43
N SER A 67 -5.19 10.80 7.05
CA SER A 67 -4.16 10.14 7.84
C SER A 67 -4.17 8.62 7.67
N ILE A 68 -3.01 8.00 7.90
CA ILE A 68 -2.87 6.55 8.04
C ILE A 68 -2.21 6.27 9.38
N LYS A 69 -2.86 5.44 10.19
CA LYS A 69 -2.23 4.85 11.37
C LYS A 69 -1.69 3.48 10.97
N LEU A 70 -0.38 3.30 11.01
CA LEU A 70 0.22 2.03 10.63
C LEU A 70 -0.16 0.91 11.62
N THR A 71 -0.52 -0.26 11.09
CA THR A 71 -0.96 -1.41 11.92
C THR A 71 0.17 -1.95 12.80
N ASN A 72 1.42 -1.97 12.32
CA ASN A 72 2.57 -2.60 12.96
C ASN A 72 3.62 -1.60 13.44
N ARG A 73 3.27 -0.32 13.56
CA ARG A 73 4.15 0.78 14.00
C ARG A 73 3.31 1.84 14.72
N GLU A 74 3.93 2.58 15.62
CA GLU A 74 3.26 3.71 16.29
C GLU A 74 3.18 4.97 15.42
N LEU A 75 3.67 4.90 14.19
CA LEU A 75 3.70 6.02 13.26
C LEU A 75 2.28 6.32 12.73
N ILE A 76 1.90 7.58 12.87
CA ILE A 76 0.75 8.17 12.19
C ILE A 76 1.29 9.08 11.10
N ILE A 77 0.80 8.91 9.89
CA ILE A 77 1.15 9.74 8.73
C ILE A 77 -0.02 10.66 8.46
N ASP A 78 0.20 11.95 8.57
CA ASP A 78 -0.79 12.99 8.24
C ASP A 78 -0.40 13.70 6.94
N ALA A 79 -1.34 13.75 5.99
CA ALA A 79 -1.08 14.31 4.67
C ALA A 79 -0.80 15.82 4.72
N ALA A 80 -1.56 16.57 5.52
CA ALA A 80 -1.41 18.02 5.65
C ALA A 80 -0.09 18.40 6.35
N GLU A 81 0.31 17.62 7.36
CA GLU A 81 1.63 17.78 7.99
C GLU A 81 2.74 17.58 6.97
N LEU A 82 2.68 16.52 6.15
CA LEU A 82 3.68 16.25 5.13
C LEU A 82 3.70 17.32 4.03
N GLU A 83 2.54 17.78 3.55
CA GLU A 83 2.43 18.87 2.59
C GLU A 83 3.15 20.13 3.11
N THR A 84 2.88 20.50 4.36
CA THR A 84 3.48 21.69 4.99
C THR A 84 4.98 21.53 5.24
N ARG A 85 5.40 20.44 5.89
CA ARG A 85 6.80 20.25 6.30
C ARG A 85 7.75 20.01 5.13
N LEU A 86 7.25 19.42 4.05
CA LEU A 86 8.05 19.08 2.87
C LEU A 86 7.83 20.04 1.72
N ASN A 87 7.01 21.09 1.91
CA ASN A 87 6.66 22.09 0.88
C ASN A 87 6.12 21.46 -0.41
N LEU A 88 5.17 20.53 -0.26
CA LEU A 88 4.55 19.81 -1.36
C LEU A 88 3.21 20.44 -1.75
N LYS A 89 2.83 20.32 -3.01
CA LYS A 89 1.50 20.75 -3.47
C LYS A 89 0.41 19.78 -2.99
N LYS A 90 0.73 18.49 -2.94
CA LYS A 90 -0.23 17.47 -2.52
C LYS A 90 0.46 16.20 -2.02
N CYS A 91 -0.07 15.65 -0.94
CA CYS A 91 0.22 14.32 -0.44
C CYS A 91 -1.01 13.42 -0.58
N LEU A 92 -0.86 12.27 -1.21
CA LEU A 92 -1.90 11.25 -1.33
C LEU A 92 -1.51 10.05 -0.46
N LEU A 93 -2.45 9.62 0.36
CA LEU A 93 -2.29 8.45 1.22
C LEU A 93 -3.15 7.31 0.68
N LEU A 94 -2.54 6.15 0.50
CA LEU A 94 -3.20 4.93 0.03
C LEU A 94 -2.95 3.80 1.05
N ASN A 95 -3.94 2.92 1.21
CA ASN A 95 -3.64 1.62 1.78
C ASN A 95 -2.69 0.86 0.85
N ASP A 96 -1.84 -0.04 1.36
CA ASP A 96 -0.85 -0.78 0.56
C ASP A 96 -1.53 -1.63 -0.54
N TRP A 97 -2.65 -2.29 -0.23
CA TRP A 97 -3.41 -3.08 -1.22
C TRP A 97 -4.28 -2.21 -2.14
N GLU A 98 -4.72 -1.05 -1.70
CA GLU A 98 -5.31 -0.03 -2.58
C GLU A 98 -4.31 0.39 -3.67
N ALA A 99 -3.05 0.60 -3.30
CA ALA A 99 -1.99 0.92 -4.26
C ALA A 99 -1.75 -0.22 -5.28
N VAL A 100 -1.78 -1.50 -4.83
CA VAL A 100 -1.72 -2.67 -5.73
C VAL A 100 -2.91 -2.69 -6.68
N ALA A 101 -4.13 -2.40 -6.20
CA ALA A 101 -5.31 -2.35 -7.03
C ALA A 101 -5.23 -1.27 -8.12
N HIS A 102 -4.70 -0.09 -7.79
CA HIS A 102 -4.44 0.97 -8.78
C HIS A 102 -3.44 0.53 -9.87
N ALA A 103 -2.46 -0.30 -9.52
CA ALA A 103 -1.45 -0.78 -10.46
C ALA A 103 -1.98 -1.89 -11.39
N LEU A 104 -3.05 -2.59 -11.01
CA LEU A 104 -3.51 -3.80 -11.71
C LEU A 104 -3.73 -3.59 -13.21
N ASN A 105 -4.39 -2.51 -13.59
CA ASN A 105 -4.69 -2.20 -15.00
C ASN A 105 -3.47 -1.70 -15.80
N GLN A 106 -2.35 -1.46 -15.13
CA GLN A 106 -1.09 -1.03 -15.76
C GLN A 106 -0.12 -2.21 -15.94
N LEU A 107 -0.44 -3.37 -15.36
CA LEU A 107 0.41 -4.55 -15.48
C LEU A 107 0.24 -5.21 -16.83
N HIS A 108 1.35 -5.60 -17.44
CA HIS A 108 1.33 -6.33 -18.69
C HIS A 108 0.77 -7.74 -18.47
N GLN A 109 -0.01 -8.27 -19.43
CA GLN A 109 -0.63 -9.61 -19.33
C GLN A 109 0.39 -10.73 -19.01
N LYS A 110 1.62 -10.61 -19.46
CA LYS A 110 2.73 -11.53 -19.13
C LYS A 110 3.10 -11.56 -17.64
N SER A 111 2.65 -10.58 -16.86
CA SER A 111 2.88 -10.54 -15.40
C SER A 111 1.90 -11.42 -14.62
N PHE A 112 0.93 -12.01 -15.30
CA PHE A 112 -0.09 -12.88 -14.70
C PHE A 112 0.14 -14.34 -15.08
N LEU A 113 -0.13 -15.23 -14.12
CA LEU A 113 -0.23 -16.66 -14.34
C LEU A 113 -1.69 -17.08 -14.11
N THR A 114 -2.34 -17.58 -15.12
CA THR A 114 -3.70 -18.12 -14.98
C THR A 114 -3.62 -19.48 -14.29
N ILE A 115 -4.18 -19.57 -13.08
CA ILE A 115 -4.25 -20.84 -12.32
C ILE A 115 -5.49 -21.64 -12.72
N LYS A 116 -6.59 -20.93 -12.97
CA LYS A 116 -7.86 -21.55 -13.37
C LYS A 116 -8.59 -20.63 -14.35
N GLU A 117 -8.95 -21.16 -15.48
CA GLU A 117 -9.80 -20.49 -16.45
C GLU A 117 -11.23 -20.35 -15.92
N GLY A 118 -11.88 -19.27 -16.33
CA GLY A 118 -13.26 -18.98 -15.96
C GLY A 118 -13.85 -17.90 -16.83
N SER A 119 -15.17 -17.76 -16.76
CA SER A 119 -15.90 -16.68 -17.41
C SER A 119 -16.40 -15.70 -16.34
N PRO A 120 -15.98 -14.43 -16.37
CA PRO A 120 -16.44 -13.47 -15.39
C PRO A 120 -17.93 -13.21 -15.53
N SER A 121 -18.67 -13.27 -14.42
CA SER A 121 -20.10 -12.96 -14.38
C SER A 121 -20.39 -11.46 -14.14
N ASN A 122 -19.39 -10.71 -13.73
CA ASN A 122 -19.45 -9.27 -13.44
C ASN A 122 -18.06 -8.65 -13.61
N LYS A 123 -17.94 -7.35 -13.33
CA LYS A 123 -16.67 -6.60 -13.39
C LYS A 123 -15.96 -6.49 -12.04
N ASN A 124 -16.36 -7.27 -11.06
CA ASN A 124 -15.75 -7.18 -9.73
C ASN A 124 -14.46 -8.00 -9.67
N THR A 125 -13.44 -7.44 -9.07
CA THR A 125 -12.14 -8.09 -8.89
C THR A 125 -11.78 -8.07 -7.42
N LEU A 126 -11.47 -9.24 -6.87
CA LEU A 126 -10.93 -9.37 -5.52
C LEU A 126 -9.42 -9.65 -5.62
N LEU A 127 -8.62 -8.75 -5.03
CA LEU A 127 -7.19 -8.93 -4.89
C LEU A 127 -6.89 -9.47 -3.50
N ILE A 128 -6.12 -10.55 -3.44
CA ILE A 128 -5.73 -11.20 -2.18
C ILE A 128 -4.24 -11.44 -2.19
N GLY A 129 -3.55 -10.99 -1.15
CA GLY A 129 -2.12 -11.18 -0.99
C GLY A 129 -1.76 -11.75 0.37
N PRO A 130 -1.54 -13.06 0.44
CA PRO A 130 -1.03 -13.70 1.63
C PRO A 130 0.42 -13.29 1.87
N GLY A 131 0.70 -12.76 3.05
CA GLY A 131 2.02 -12.32 3.49
C GLY A 131 2.18 -12.54 4.99
N THR A 132 2.73 -11.57 5.72
CA THR A 132 2.75 -11.58 7.20
C THR A 132 1.31 -11.56 7.76
N GLY A 133 0.41 -10.84 7.07
CA GLY A 133 -1.03 -10.84 7.22
C GLY A 133 -1.71 -11.19 5.90
N LEU A 134 -2.97 -10.87 5.77
CA LEU A 134 -3.74 -11.00 4.54
C LEU A 134 -4.09 -9.61 4.01
N GLY A 135 -3.42 -9.20 2.93
CA GLY A 135 -3.78 -7.99 2.20
C GLY A 135 -4.98 -8.25 1.30
N VAL A 136 -5.92 -7.32 1.27
CA VAL A 136 -7.13 -7.44 0.45
C VAL A 136 -7.49 -6.09 -0.13
N ALA A 137 -7.83 -6.06 -1.41
CA ALA A 137 -8.50 -4.93 -2.05
C ALA A 137 -9.62 -5.44 -2.95
N LEU A 138 -10.67 -4.66 -3.10
CA LEU A 138 -11.81 -4.96 -3.92
C LEU A 138 -11.97 -3.88 -4.99
N ILE A 139 -12.20 -4.29 -6.23
CA ILE A 139 -12.59 -3.40 -7.32
C ILE A 139 -14.03 -3.76 -7.68
N VAL A 140 -14.92 -2.78 -7.62
CA VAL A 140 -16.34 -2.93 -7.98
C VAL A 140 -16.69 -1.86 -8.99
N ASP A 141 -17.14 -2.26 -10.16
CA ASP A 141 -17.49 -1.36 -11.27
C ASP A 141 -16.40 -0.29 -11.52
N ASP A 142 -15.15 -0.75 -11.65
CA ASP A 142 -13.94 0.06 -11.85
C ASP A 142 -13.58 1.00 -10.67
N GLN A 143 -14.28 0.93 -9.54
CA GLN A 143 -13.96 1.67 -8.32
C GLN A 143 -13.16 0.81 -7.35
N ILE A 144 -12.01 1.31 -6.91
CA ILE A 144 -11.18 0.64 -5.91
C ILE A 144 -11.75 0.94 -4.53
N ILE A 145 -12.06 -0.11 -3.80
CA ILE A 145 -12.56 -0.06 -2.43
C ILE A 145 -11.45 -0.57 -1.52
N PRO A 146 -10.74 0.33 -0.82
CA PRO A 146 -9.74 -0.08 0.16
C PRO A 146 -10.42 -0.85 1.29
N THR A 147 -9.80 -1.94 1.73
CA THR A 147 -10.37 -2.79 2.77
C THR A 147 -9.30 -3.22 3.77
N GLU A 148 -9.71 -3.47 5.00
CA GLU A 148 -8.93 -4.13 6.03
C GLU A 148 -9.48 -5.53 6.33
N PHE A 149 -10.07 -6.19 5.35
CA PHE A 149 -10.68 -7.52 5.52
C PHE A 149 -9.70 -8.56 6.07
N GLY A 150 -8.41 -8.43 5.77
CA GLY A 150 -7.38 -9.31 6.32
C GLY A 150 -7.24 -9.23 7.84
N ASN A 151 -7.71 -8.13 8.44
CA ASN A 151 -7.68 -7.88 9.88
C ASN A 151 -9.02 -8.19 10.57
N VAL A 152 -10.05 -8.56 9.81
CA VAL A 152 -11.36 -8.90 10.36
C VAL A 152 -11.32 -10.33 10.90
N LEU A 153 -11.64 -10.50 12.19
CA LEU A 153 -11.90 -11.80 12.79
C LEU A 153 -13.19 -12.38 12.21
N SER A 154 -13.08 -13.14 11.14
CA SER A 154 -14.21 -13.84 10.56
C SER A 154 -14.74 -14.90 11.52
N PRO A 155 -16.07 -15.04 11.72
CA PRO A 155 -16.66 -16.19 12.41
C PRO A 155 -16.17 -17.53 11.85
N THR A 156 -15.89 -17.58 10.54
CA THR A 156 -15.36 -18.76 9.85
C THR A 156 -13.93 -19.10 10.33
N ALA A 157 -13.08 -18.11 10.61
CA ALA A 157 -11.75 -18.34 11.15
C ALA A 157 -11.82 -18.97 12.55
N ARG A 158 -12.78 -18.52 13.40
CA ARG A 158 -13.06 -19.15 14.71
C ARG A 158 -13.57 -20.58 14.56
N MET A 159 -14.40 -20.87 13.56
CA MET A 159 -14.86 -22.24 13.29
C MET A 159 -13.70 -23.14 12.88
N LEU A 160 -12.80 -22.67 12.00
CA LEU A 160 -11.61 -23.42 11.58
C LEU A 160 -10.64 -23.69 12.73
N ASP A 161 -10.47 -22.77 13.66
CA ASP A 161 -9.69 -22.98 14.90
C ASP A 161 -10.29 -24.12 15.75
N ASN A 162 -11.60 -24.22 15.80
CA ASN A 162 -12.31 -25.26 16.55
C ASN A 162 -12.20 -26.67 15.91
N PHE A 163 -11.99 -26.74 14.58
CA PHE A 163 -11.83 -28.02 13.88
C PHE A 163 -10.43 -28.61 13.98
N LYS A 164 -9.48 -27.96 14.69
CA LYS A 164 -8.10 -28.47 14.88
C LYS A 164 -7.48 -29.02 13.60
N LEU A 165 -7.68 -28.34 12.48
CA LEU A 165 -7.01 -28.74 11.24
C LEU A 165 -5.50 -28.54 11.45
N SER A 166 -4.80 -29.64 11.70
CA SER A 166 -3.36 -29.64 11.84
C SER A 166 -2.73 -29.15 10.54
N GLY A 167 -2.11 -27.98 10.58
CA GLY A 167 -1.46 -27.35 9.43
C GLY A 167 -2.00 -25.99 9.02
N SER A 168 -3.14 -25.53 9.55
CA SER A 168 -3.58 -24.17 9.31
C SER A 168 -2.74 -23.20 10.14
N LYS A 169 -1.83 -22.45 9.50
CA LYS A 169 -1.23 -21.30 10.16
C LYS A 169 -2.38 -20.31 10.47
N LYS A 170 -2.51 -19.93 11.72
CA LYS A 170 -3.44 -18.88 12.10
C LYS A 170 -3.12 -17.62 11.30
N PHE A 171 -4.06 -17.13 10.53
CA PHE A 171 -4.04 -15.76 10.05
C PHE A 171 -4.46 -14.90 11.26
N SER A 172 -3.59 -14.81 12.25
CA SER A 172 -3.76 -13.88 13.33
C SER A 172 -3.12 -12.58 12.92
N SER A 173 -3.86 -11.49 13.03
CA SER A 173 -3.28 -10.15 13.10
C SER A 173 -2.20 -10.16 14.18
N LEU A 174 -0.97 -10.07 13.77
CA LEU A 174 0.14 -9.71 14.64
C LEU A 174 0.12 -8.22 14.91
#